data_e4ccb244042f0fe4d04dbf0ea3fdc999
#
_entry.id   e4ccb244042f0fe4d04dbf0ea3fdc999
#
_cell.length_a   1.000
_cell.length_b   1.000
_cell.length_c   1.000
_cell.angle_alpha   90.00
_cell.angle_beta   90.00
_cell.angle_gamma   90.00
#
_symmetry.space_group_name_H-M   'P 1'
#
loop_
_entity.id
_entity.type
_entity.pdbx_description
1 polymer ?
#
loop_
_entity_poly.entity_id
_entity_poly.type
_entity_poly.pdbx_seq_one_letter_code
_entity_poly.pdbx_strand_id
1 'polypeptide(L)'
;LSASLGIRPMSEYAGEEIHKIVIMAREASQLAECKQLLEKDFHFVIQDVPAHGCVNGEIVSHDFDKGKGVRRIVDYFGADIADTIGFGDSMNDLEMMETVGYAVCMENGSPALKERADWVCPAVSEDGIYIAFEKLGLL
;
A
#
# COMPACT_ATOMS: atom_id res chain seq x y z
N LEU A 1 -0.91 -23.12 6.82
CA LEU A 1 -0.96 -21.65 6.60
C LEU A 1 -1.88 -20.95 7.61
N SER A 2 -3.12 -21.45 7.83
CA SER A 2 -4.07 -20.80 8.76
C SER A 2 -3.55 -20.73 10.20
N ALA A 3 -2.96 -21.78 10.71
CA ALA A 3 -2.44 -21.82 12.09
C ALA A 3 -1.25 -20.88 12.32
N SER A 4 -0.38 -20.70 11.31
CA SER A 4 0.78 -19.81 11.39
C SER A 4 0.42 -18.33 11.26
N LEU A 5 -0.73 -18.02 10.62
CA LEU A 5 -1.23 -16.66 10.47
C LEU A 5 -2.20 -16.23 11.58
N GLY A 6 -2.52 -17.11 12.53
CA GLY A 6 -3.47 -16.80 13.60
C GLY A 6 -4.91 -16.58 13.10
N ILE A 7 -5.26 -17.13 11.93
CA ILE A 7 -6.60 -16.98 11.35
C ILE A 7 -7.62 -17.67 12.24
N ARG A 8 -8.63 -16.93 12.66
CA ARG A 8 -9.75 -17.40 13.48
C ARG A 8 -11.05 -17.35 12.68
N PRO A 9 -12.03 -18.22 13.00
CA PRO A 9 -13.35 -18.13 12.39
C PRO A 9 -14.07 -16.84 12.83
N MET A 10 -14.91 -16.31 11.94
CA MET A 10 -15.67 -15.08 12.21
C MET A 10 -16.56 -15.18 13.45
N SER A 11 -16.96 -16.39 13.83
CA SER A 11 -17.74 -16.65 15.06
C SER A 11 -16.99 -16.31 16.36
N GLU A 12 -15.67 -16.19 16.31
CA GLU A 12 -14.83 -15.79 17.45
C GLU A 12 -14.59 -14.28 17.53
N TYR A 13 -15.06 -13.53 16.55
CA TYR A 13 -14.94 -12.07 16.57
C TYR A 13 -15.82 -11.48 17.67
N ALA A 14 -15.21 -10.76 18.60
CA ALA A 14 -15.84 -10.21 19.79
C ALA A 14 -15.97 -8.66 19.75
N GLY A 15 -15.74 -8.04 18.59
CA GLY A 15 -15.82 -6.60 18.40
C GLY A 15 -14.47 -5.89 18.55
N GLU A 16 -13.38 -6.59 18.33
CA GLU A 16 -12.04 -5.99 18.27
C GLU A 16 -11.97 -4.95 17.14
N GLU A 17 -11.13 -3.94 17.32
CA GLU A 17 -10.92 -2.90 16.31
C GLU A 17 -10.34 -3.51 15.03
N ILE A 18 -11.00 -3.24 13.90
CA ILE A 18 -10.54 -3.69 12.58
C ILE A 18 -9.76 -2.57 11.90
N HIS A 19 -8.47 -2.76 11.74
CA HIS A 19 -7.60 -1.77 11.09
C HIS A 19 -7.56 -1.92 9.57
N LYS A 20 -7.74 -3.12 9.05
CA LYS A 20 -7.72 -3.43 7.63
C LYS A 20 -8.49 -4.72 7.31
N ILE A 21 -9.16 -4.73 6.18
CA ILE A 21 -9.81 -5.93 5.64
C ILE A 21 -9.09 -6.32 4.35
N VAL A 22 -8.62 -7.56 4.29
CA VAL A 22 -8.10 -8.15 3.05
C VAL A 22 -9.22 -8.96 2.41
N ILE A 23 -9.44 -8.73 1.12
CA ILE A 23 -10.47 -9.42 0.34
C ILE A 23 -9.83 -10.27 -0.74
N MET A 24 -10.43 -11.43 -1.01
CA MET A 24 -10.04 -12.32 -2.08
C MET A 24 -11.29 -12.81 -2.81
N ALA A 25 -11.27 -12.75 -4.14
CA ALA A 25 -12.35 -13.22 -5.00
C ALA A 25 -11.78 -13.93 -6.24
N ARG A 26 -12.55 -14.81 -6.86
CA ARG A 26 -12.15 -15.42 -8.13
C ARG A 26 -12.24 -14.43 -9.28
N GLU A 27 -13.23 -13.56 -9.22
CA GLU A 27 -13.52 -12.56 -10.24
C GLU A 27 -13.89 -11.23 -9.59
N ALA A 28 -13.53 -10.11 -10.22
CA ALA A 28 -13.85 -8.76 -9.72
C ALA A 28 -15.37 -8.51 -9.60
N SER A 29 -16.18 -9.17 -10.45
CA SER A 29 -17.64 -9.10 -10.40
C SER A 29 -18.23 -9.52 -9.06
N GLN A 30 -17.58 -10.46 -8.34
CA GLN A 30 -18.02 -10.92 -7.03
C GLN A 30 -17.87 -9.84 -5.93
N LEU A 31 -17.08 -8.81 -6.18
CA LEU A 31 -16.86 -7.69 -5.26
C LEU A 31 -17.82 -6.52 -5.52
N ALA A 32 -18.58 -6.55 -6.61
CA ALA A 32 -19.39 -5.41 -7.07
C ALA A 32 -20.42 -4.95 -6.02
N GLU A 33 -21.15 -5.89 -5.43
CA GLU A 33 -22.15 -5.58 -4.40
C GLU A 33 -21.51 -5.04 -3.12
N CYS A 34 -20.44 -5.67 -2.66
CA CYS A 34 -19.68 -5.22 -1.50
C CYS A 34 -19.11 -3.82 -1.73
N LYS A 35 -18.55 -3.56 -2.92
CA LYS A 35 -18.05 -2.25 -3.29
C LYS A 35 -19.16 -1.20 -3.26
N GLN A 36 -20.30 -1.47 -3.90
CA GLN A 36 -21.44 -0.55 -3.93
C GLN A 36 -21.93 -0.17 -2.52
N LEU A 37 -21.89 -1.10 -1.58
CA LEU A 37 -22.33 -0.87 -0.20
C LEU A 37 -21.33 -0.05 0.61
N LEU A 38 -20.04 -0.23 0.37
CA LEU A 38 -18.98 0.27 1.27
C LEU A 38 -18.12 1.39 0.66
N GLU A 39 -18.15 1.62 -0.67
CA GLU A 39 -17.29 2.63 -1.33
C GLU A 39 -17.53 4.07 -0.85
N LYS A 40 -18.66 4.31 -0.19
CA LYS A 40 -18.95 5.61 0.40
C LYS A 40 -18.06 5.95 1.59
N ASP A 41 -17.65 4.94 2.35
CA ASP A 41 -16.91 5.09 3.60
C ASP A 41 -15.49 4.48 3.51
N PHE A 42 -15.21 3.69 2.45
CA PHE A 42 -13.98 2.93 2.32
C PHE A 42 -13.41 2.97 0.89
N HIS A 43 -12.09 3.01 0.81
CA HIS A 43 -11.34 2.75 -0.42
C HIS A 43 -11.20 1.26 -0.67
N PHE A 44 -11.39 0.86 -1.92
CA PHE A 44 -11.11 -0.49 -2.40
C PHE A 44 -9.83 -0.45 -3.24
N VAL A 45 -8.74 -0.93 -2.69
CA VAL A 45 -7.49 -1.13 -3.42
C VAL A 45 -7.51 -2.55 -3.97
N ILE A 46 -7.92 -2.70 -5.22
CA ILE A 46 -8.04 -4.01 -5.88
C ILE A 46 -6.82 -4.24 -6.75
N GLN A 47 -6.19 -5.39 -6.59
CA GLN A 47 -5.10 -5.88 -7.41
C GLN A 47 -5.59 -7.11 -8.18
N ASP A 48 -5.59 -7.00 -9.50
CA ASP A 48 -5.80 -8.15 -10.39
C ASP A 48 -4.41 -8.70 -10.74
N VAL A 49 -4.07 -9.84 -10.14
CA VAL A 49 -2.79 -10.51 -10.38
C VAL A 49 -3.07 -11.80 -11.17
N PRO A 50 -2.99 -11.77 -12.50
CA PRO A 50 -3.34 -12.91 -13.36
C PRO A 50 -2.59 -14.20 -12.98
N ALA A 51 -1.36 -14.07 -12.47
CA ALA A 51 -0.54 -15.20 -12.06
C ALA A 51 -1.15 -16.00 -10.88
N HIS A 52 -2.02 -15.41 -10.09
CA HIS A 52 -2.63 -16.07 -8.94
C HIS A 52 -4.04 -16.61 -9.23
N GLY A 53 -4.62 -16.32 -10.41
CA GLY A 53 -5.97 -16.75 -10.78
C GLY A 53 -7.07 -16.25 -9.82
N CYS A 54 -6.80 -15.17 -9.11
CA CYS A 54 -7.75 -14.53 -8.21
C CYS A 54 -7.51 -13.02 -8.17
N VAL A 55 -8.56 -12.31 -7.85
CA VAL A 55 -8.53 -10.89 -7.51
C VAL A 55 -8.32 -10.79 -6.01
N ASN A 56 -7.33 -10.04 -5.58
CA ASN A 56 -7.15 -9.69 -4.18
C ASN A 56 -7.20 -8.18 -3.99
N GLY A 57 -7.41 -7.74 -2.77
CA GLY A 57 -7.44 -6.34 -2.47
C GLY A 57 -7.55 -6.04 -0.99
N GLU A 58 -7.59 -4.78 -0.71
CA GLU A 58 -7.74 -4.25 0.63
C GLU A 58 -8.91 -3.28 0.67
N ILE A 59 -9.67 -3.31 1.76
CA ILE A 59 -10.67 -2.30 2.10
C ILE A 59 -10.09 -1.49 3.24
N VAL A 60 -9.92 -0.19 3.01
CA VAL A 60 -9.29 0.75 3.94
C VAL A 60 -10.22 1.93 4.14
N SER A 61 -10.37 2.42 5.37
CA SER A 61 -11.16 3.63 5.64
C SER A 61 -10.61 4.82 4.85
N HIS A 62 -11.48 5.69 4.39
CA HIS A 62 -11.10 6.97 3.76
C HIS A 62 -10.27 7.87 4.67
N ASP A 63 -10.34 7.65 6.01
CA ASP A 63 -9.57 8.42 6.97
C ASP A 63 -8.08 8.03 7.01
N PHE A 64 -7.72 6.89 6.42
CA PHE A 64 -6.37 6.35 6.48
C PHE A 64 -5.82 6.10 5.07
N ASP A 65 -4.64 6.63 4.82
CA ASP A 65 -3.77 6.30 3.71
C ASP A 65 -2.30 6.44 4.15
N LYS A 66 -1.38 5.95 3.33
CA LYS A 66 0.06 6.00 3.66
C LYS A 66 0.59 7.44 3.68
N GLY A 67 0.05 8.34 2.87
CA GLY A 67 0.44 9.75 2.86
C GLY A 67 0.05 10.46 4.14
N LYS A 68 -1.17 10.25 4.65
CA LYS A 68 -1.59 10.76 5.97
C LYS A 68 -0.73 10.20 7.09
N GLY A 69 -0.35 8.92 7.00
CA GLY A 69 0.58 8.30 7.94
C GLY A 69 1.94 9.00 7.98
N VAL A 70 2.51 9.29 6.82
CA VAL A 70 3.77 10.05 6.72
C VAL A 70 3.63 11.43 7.34
N ARG A 71 2.60 12.21 6.98
CA ARG A 71 2.38 13.56 7.56
C ARG A 71 2.31 13.51 9.08
N ARG A 72 1.57 12.55 9.63
CA ARG A 72 1.43 12.40 11.08
C ARG A 72 2.77 12.09 11.77
N ILE A 73 3.63 11.28 11.16
CA ILE A 73 4.97 10.97 11.68
C ILE A 73 5.86 12.21 11.59
N VAL A 74 5.87 12.91 10.47
CA VAL A 74 6.64 14.14 10.25
C VAL A 74 6.26 15.20 11.28
N ASP A 75 4.96 15.42 11.46
CA ASP A 75 4.44 16.36 12.47
C ASP A 75 4.88 15.97 13.89
N TYR A 76 4.82 14.67 14.21
CA TYR A 76 5.21 14.17 15.53
C TYR A 76 6.70 14.43 15.86
N PHE A 77 7.57 14.29 14.85
CA PHE A 77 9.01 14.56 15.01
C PHE A 77 9.38 16.03 14.79
N GLY A 78 8.46 16.87 14.35
CA GLY A 78 8.75 18.26 14.01
C GLY A 78 9.70 18.40 12.82
N ALA A 79 9.68 17.42 11.90
CA ALA A 79 10.48 17.40 10.69
C ALA A 79 9.78 18.14 9.54
N ASP A 80 10.51 18.41 8.45
CA ASP A 80 9.91 18.93 7.22
C ASP A 80 9.53 17.78 6.27
N ILE A 81 8.36 17.86 5.68
CA ILE A 81 7.92 16.90 4.69
C ILE A 81 8.86 16.85 3.48
N ALA A 82 9.47 17.98 3.14
CA ALA A 82 10.46 18.09 2.07
C ALA A 82 11.73 17.26 2.31
N ASP A 83 12.02 16.91 3.56
CA ASP A 83 13.17 16.08 3.96
C ASP A 83 12.84 14.58 3.98
N THR A 84 11.66 14.19 3.54
CA THR A 84 11.23 12.78 3.53
C THR A 84 11.48 12.09 2.19
N ILE A 85 11.81 10.81 2.26
CA ILE A 85 11.96 9.94 1.08
C ILE A 85 11.00 8.77 1.23
N GLY A 86 10.17 8.55 0.21
CA GLY A 86 9.23 7.42 0.15
C GLY A 86 9.64 6.39 -0.88
N PHE A 87 9.57 5.12 -0.52
CA PHE A 87 9.80 3.99 -1.42
C PHE A 87 8.49 3.23 -1.63
N GLY A 88 8.12 2.97 -2.89
CA GLY A 88 6.89 2.29 -3.23
C GLY A 88 7.02 1.37 -4.44
N ASP A 89 6.11 0.40 -4.56
CA ASP A 89 6.04 -0.53 -5.70
C ASP A 89 4.61 -0.76 -6.20
N SER A 90 3.59 -0.43 -5.42
CA SER A 90 2.20 -0.71 -5.77
C SER A 90 1.28 0.49 -5.53
N MET A 91 0.06 0.42 -6.08
CA MET A 91 -0.88 1.54 -6.05
C MET A 91 -1.35 1.96 -4.66
N ASN A 92 -1.16 1.12 -3.65
CA ASN A 92 -1.42 1.51 -2.25
C ASN A 92 -0.34 2.44 -1.67
N ASP A 93 0.73 2.72 -2.43
CA ASP A 93 1.80 3.65 -2.08
C ASP A 93 1.59 5.04 -2.72
N LEU A 94 0.56 5.20 -3.57
CA LEU A 94 0.37 6.41 -4.37
C LEU A 94 0.30 7.66 -3.50
N GLU A 95 -0.53 7.66 -2.46
CA GLU A 95 -0.71 8.81 -1.58
C GLU A 95 0.57 9.14 -0.78
N MET A 96 1.38 8.12 -0.48
CA MET A 96 2.70 8.33 0.12
C MET A 96 3.64 9.01 -0.88
N MET A 97 3.71 8.49 -2.12
CA MET A 97 4.56 9.04 -3.18
C MET A 97 4.21 10.51 -3.49
N GLU A 98 2.93 10.86 -3.47
CA GLU A 98 2.44 12.23 -3.66
C GLU A 98 2.66 13.14 -2.44
N THR A 99 3.02 12.55 -1.30
CA THR A 99 3.16 13.28 -0.03
C THR A 99 4.61 13.60 0.30
N VAL A 100 5.52 12.67 0.08
CA VAL A 100 6.94 12.80 0.46
C VAL A 100 7.68 13.86 -0.36
N GLY A 101 8.81 14.36 0.19
CA GLY A 101 9.66 15.30 -0.51
C GLY A 101 10.42 14.70 -1.70
N TYR A 102 10.71 13.38 -1.65
CA TYR A 102 11.33 12.66 -2.76
C TYR A 102 10.77 11.24 -2.87
N ALA A 103 10.20 10.94 -4.01
CA ALA A 103 9.50 9.67 -4.26
C ALA A 103 10.35 8.73 -5.12
N VAL A 104 10.59 7.51 -4.63
CA VAL A 104 11.35 6.46 -5.31
C VAL A 104 10.45 5.26 -5.58
N CYS A 105 10.28 4.90 -6.85
CA CYS A 105 9.55 3.69 -7.24
C CYS A 105 10.53 2.56 -7.57
N MET A 106 10.17 1.33 -7.17
CA MET A 106 10.92 0.14 -7.55
C MET A 106 10.70 -0.19 -9.04
N GLU A 107 11.73 -0.73 -9.74
CA GLU A 107 11.58 -1.12 -11.16
C GLU A 107 10.51 -2.20 -11.38
N ASN A 108 10.29 -3.08 -10.43
CA ASN A 108 9.17 -4.03 -10.46
C ASN A 108 7.82 -3.41 -10.08
N GLY A 109 7.78 -2.12 -9.79
CA GLY A 109 6.56 -1.42 -9.39
C GLY A 109 5.59 -1.17 -10.54
N SER A 110 4.36 -0.76 -10.19
CA SER A 110 3.31 -0.49 -11.17
C SER A 110 3.68 0.66 -12.11
N PRO A 111 3.32 0.60 -13.41
CA PRO A 111 3.60 1.67 -14.36
C PRO A 111 3.07 3.04 -13.90
N ALA A 112 1.85 3.07 -13.38
CA ALA A 112 1.24 4.30 -12.90
C ALA A 112 1.97 4.94 -11.72
N LEU A 113 2.58 4.11 -10.83
CA LEU A 113 3.38 4.61 -9.72
C LEU A 113 4.73 5.15 -10.20
N LYS A 114 5.35 4.49 -11.20
CA LYS A 114 6.60 4.96 -11.82
C LYS A 114 6.47 6.35 -12.43
N GLU A 115 5.29 6.66 -13.02
CA GLU A 115 5.00 7.98 -13.59
C GLU A 115 4.92 9.10 -12.54
N ARG A 116 4.75 8.75 -11.27
CA ARG A 116 4.64 9.69 -10.14
C ARG A 116 5.92 9.78 -9.32
N ALA A 117 6.90 8.93 -9.60
CA ALA A 117 8.16 8.90 -8.88
C ALA A 117 9.16 9.91 -9.45
N ASP A 118 9.95 10.54 -8.57
CA ASP A 118 11.09 11.35 -8.96
C ASP A 118 12.21 10.48 -9.52
N TRP A 119 12.31 9.25 -9.06
CA TRP A 119 13.28 8.28 -9.55
C TRP A 119 12.77 6.85 -9.47
N VAL A 120 13.16 6.04 -10.45
CA VAL A 120 12.92 4.59 -10.45
C VAL A 120 14.24 3.89 -10.13
N CYS A 121 14.30 3.21 -8.98
CA CYS A 121 15.45 2.42 -8.56
C CYS A 121 15.36 0.99 -9.11
N PRO A 122 16.44 0.20 -9.09
CA PRO A 122 16.41 -1.19 -9.55
C PRO A 122 15.34 -2.03 -8.82
N ALA A 123 15.01 -3.19 -9.37
CA ALA A 123 14.01 -4.08 -8.82
C ALA A 123 14.42 -4.64 -7.44
N VAL A 124 13.44 -5.13 -6.69
CA VAL A 124 13.69 -5.77 -5.38
C VAL A 124 14.65 -6.96 -5.48
N SER A 125 14.62 -7.69 -6.61
CA SER A 125 15.54 -8.82 -6.90
C SER A 125 16.97 -8.39 -7.24
N GLU A 126 17.23 -7.10 -7.37
CA GLU A 126 18.51 -6.49 -7.74
C GLU A 126 19.02 -5.54 -6.63
N ASP A 127 18.63 -5.79 -5.40
CA ASP A 127 18.97 -4.99 -4.22
C ASP A 127 18.61 -3.50 -4.37
N GLY A 128 17.49 -3.20 -5.07
CA GLY A 128 17.12 -1.85 -5.47
C GLY A 128 17.04 -0.84 -4.34
N ILE A 129 16.52 -1.22 -3.15
CA ILE A 129 16.47 -0.33 -1.98
C ILE A 129 17.90 -0.02 -1.47
N TYR A 130 18.77 -1.02 -1.39
CA TYR A 130 20.15 -0.82 -0.96
C TYR A 130 20.88 0.16 -1.89
N ILE A 131 20.79 -0.09 -3.21
CA ILE A 131 21.39 0.78 -4.24
C ILE A 131 20.83 2.20 -4.13
N ALA A 132 19.53 2.33 -3.86
CA ALA A 132 18.91 3.63 -3.69
C ALA A 132 19.43 4.36 -2.46
N PHE A 133 19.61 3.68 -1.34
CA PHE A 133 20.18 4.26 -0.12
C PHE A 133 21.61 4.74 -0.34
N GLU A 134 22.46 3.95 -1.02
CA GLU A 134 23.82 4.38 -1.38
C GLU A 134 23.79 5.63 -2.25
N LYS A 135 22.98 5.62 -3.32
CA LYS A 135 22.91 6.74 -4.28
C LYS A 135 22.39 8.02 -3.64
N LEU A 136 21.50 7.92 -2.69
CA LEU A 136 20.92 9.06 -1.96
C LEU A 136 21.76 9.50 -0.75
N GLY A 137 22.86 8.81 -0.47
CA GLY A 137 23.75 9.14 0.65
C GLY A 137 23.15 8.88 2.03
N LEU A 138 22.29 7.85 2.11
CA LEU A 138 21.62 7.44 3.35
C LEU A 138 22.38 6.32 4.10
N LEU A 139 23.46 5.80 3.52
CA LEU A 139 24.38 4.82 4.11
C LEU A 139 25.74 5.44 4.36
#